data_8d38b9e4903b3de200f7f3ad6756a6c6
#
_entry.id   8d38b9e4903b3de200f7f3ad6756a6c6
#
_cell.length_a   1.000
_cell.length_b   1.000
_cell.length_c   1.000
_cell.angle_alpha   90.00
_cell.angle_beta   90.00
_cell.angle_gamma   90.00
#
_symmetry.space_group_name_H-M   'P 1'
#
loop_
_entity.id
_entity.type
_entity.pdbx_description
1 polymer ?
#
loop_
_entity_poly.entity_id
_entity_poly.type
_entity_poly.pdbx_seq_one_letter_code
_entity_poly.pdbx_strand_id
1 'polypeptide(L)'
;MENSIPHKIMVPFKMDGRYKVKSVVAEGDYIVDDTIAVVTDEDGTEYPLTMVQKWPVKMAVRSYKEKPRPFKLLETGVRCIDTLNPITEGGTGFIPGPFGTGKTVLQHAISKQAEADIVIIAACGERANEVVEVFTEFPELDDPRTGRKLIERTTIIANTSNMPVAAREASVYTAMSLAEYYRSMGLKVLLMADSTSRWAQALREMSNRMEELPGQDAFPMDLSAIIANFYSRAGYVYLKNGKTGSITFIGTVSPA
;
A
#
# COMPACT_ATOMS: atom_id res chain seq x y z
N MET A 1 21.94 -5.90 -7.90
CA MET A 1 20.77 -6.80 -7.79
C MET A 1 19.88 -6.59 -8.98
N GLU A 2 19.70 -7.58 -9.81
CA GLU A 2 18.68 -7.53 -10.85
C GLU A 2 17.31 -7.63 -10.17
N ASN A 3 16.64 -6.50 -10.05
CA ASN A 3 15.28 -6.48 -9.53
C ASN A 3 14.34 -7.09 -10.57
N SER A 4 13.48 -8.01 -10.15
CA SER A 4 12.49 -8.66 -11.01
C SER A 4 11.47 -7.69 -11.61
N ILE A 5 11.30 -6.51 -11.00
CA ILE A 5 10.35 -5.47 -11.41
C ILE A 5 11.12 -4.19 -11.74
N PRO A 6 11.05 -3.68 -12.98
CA PRO A 6 11.70 -2.44 -13.36
C PRO A 6 11.09 -1.26 -12.60
N HIS A 7 11.92 -0.60 -11.80
CA HIS A 7 11.52 0.58 -11.05
C HIS A 7 11.48 1.81 -11.96
N LYS A 8 10.31 2.42 -12.10
CA LYS A 8 10.13 3.62 -12.92
C LYS A 8 10.31 4.86 -12.07
N ILE A 9 11.22 5.73 -12.48
CA ILE A 9 11.38 7.03 -11.86
C ILE A 9 10.28 7.95 -12.41
N MET A 10 9.54 8.57 -11.49
CA MET A 10 8.39 9.41 -11.82
C MET A 10 8.70 10.88 -11.57
N VAL A 11 8.11 11.75 -12.37
CA VAL A 11 8.07 13.18 -12.08
C VAL A 11 7.35 13.40 -10.74
N PRO A 12 7.85 14.25 -9.84
CA PRO A 12 7.21 14.51 -8.56
C PRO A 12 5.75 14.92 -8.72
N PHE A 13 4.85 14.31 -7.92
CA PHE A 13 3.40 14.55 -8.01
C PHE A 13 2.99 16.00 -7.73
N LYS A 14 3.86 16.80 -7.10
CA LYS A 14 3.65 18.23 -6.83
C LYS A 14 3.81 19.11 -8.07
N MET A 15 4.42 18.57 -9.13
CA MET A 15 4.62 19.29 -10.39
C MET A 15 3.35 19.13 -11.23
N ASP A 16 2.48 20.12 -11.16
CA ASP A 16 1.28 20.22 -12.00
C ASP A 16 1.57 21.04 -13.26
N GLY A 17 0.89 20.71 -14.38
CA GLY A 17 1.04 21.40 -15.63
C GLY A 17 1.85 20.63 -16.69
N ARG A 18 2.33 21.39 -17.67
CA ARG A 18 3.13 20.86 -18.78
C ARG A 18 4.57 21.33 -18.64
N TYR A 19 5.47 20.39 -18.72
CA TYR A 19 6.91 20.65 -18.65
C TYR A 19 7.57 20.10 -19.89
N LYS A 20 8.56 20.83 -20.40
CA LYS A 20 9.41 20.39 -21.51
C LYS A 20 10.65 19.72 -20.93
N VAL A 21 10.96 18.52 -21.40
CA VAL A 21 12.20 17.85 -21.03
C VAL A 21 13.37 18.54 -21.72
N LYS A 22 14.30 19.08 -20.92
CA LYS A 22 15.52 19.71 -21.41
C LYS A 22 16.64 18.70 -21.63
N SER A 23 16.87 17.86 -20.64
CA SER A 23 17.89 16.81 -20.70
C SER A 23 17.50 15.61 -19.85
N VAL A 24 17.97 14.44 -20.26
CA VAL A 24 17.92 13.20 -19.50
C VAL A 24 19.31 12.60 -19.54
N VAL A 25 19.78 12.05 -18.41
CA VAL A 25 21.09 11.40 -18.34
C VAL A 25 21.15 10.15 -19.23
N ALA A 26 22.33 9.80 -19.70
CA ALA A 26 22.57 8.58 -20.46
C ALA A 26 22.44 7.34 -19.56
N GLU A 27 22.44 6.16 -20.15
CA GLU A 27 22.48 4.90 -19.43
C GLU A 27 23.78 4.78 -18.61
N GLY A 28 23.66 4.43 -17.32
CA GLY A 28 24.79 4.34 -16.42
C GLY A 28 24.35 4.11 -14.95
N ASP A 29 25.33 4.05 -14.08
CA ASP A 29 25.13 3.90 -12.64
C ASP A 29 24.99 5.29 -11.99
N TYR A 30 23.92 5.49 -11.22
CA TYR A 30 23.60 6.74 -10.55
C TYR A 30 23.21 6.49 -9.10
N ILE A 31 23.52 7.42 -8.22
CA ILE A 31 23.01 7.42 -6.85
C ILE A 31 21.65 8.14 -6.79
N VAL A 32 20.87 7.87 -5.74
CA VAL A 32 19.48 8.34 -5.61
C VAL A 32 19.34 9.87 -5.61
N ASP A 33 20.36 10.59 -5.18
CA ASP A 33 20.37 12.06 -5.12
C ASP A 33 20.88 12.71 -6.41
N ASP A 34 21.39 11.95 -7.38
CA ASP A 34 21.84 12.47 -8.65
C ASP A 34 20.68 13.06 -9.45
N THR A 35 20.97 14.16 -10.17
CA THR A 35 20.01 14.74 -11.11
C THR A 35 19.95 13.89 -12.36
N ILE A 36 18.83 13.18 -12.55
CA ILE A 36 18.61 12.24 -13.67
C ILE A 36 17.95 12.89 -14.88
N ALA A 37 17.22 13.98 -14.67
CA ALA A 37 16.60 14.75 -15.74
C ALA A 37 16.45 16.22 -15.32
N VAL A 38 16.39 17.11 -16.31
CA VAL A 38 16.03 18.50 -16.09
C VAL A 38 14.81 18.81 -16.96
N VAL A 39 13.79 19.39 -16.34
CA VAL A 39 12.58 19.82 -17.03
C VAL A 39 12.42 21.34 -16.87
N THR A 40 11.78 21.97 -17.85
CA THR A 40 11.55 23.41 -17.90
C THR A 40 10.06 23.67 -17.98
N ASP A 41 9.55 24.62 -17.21
CA ASP A 41 8.17 25.09 -17.30
C ASP A 41 7.93 26.05 -18.46
N GLU A 42 6.73 26.58 -18.58
CA GLU A 42 6.34 27.54 -19.63
C GLU A 42 7.07 28.89 -19.48
N ASP A 43 7.51 29.22 -18.27
CA ASP A 43 8.24 30.46 -17.95
C ASP A 43 9.75 30.33 -18.15
N GLY A 44 10.24 29.15 -18.52
CA GLY A 44 11.66 28.89 -18.74
C GLY A 44 12.43 28.50 -17.48
N THR A 45 11.76 28.31 -16.33
CA THR A 45 12.41 27.89 -15.09
C THR A 45 12.79 26.42 -15.16
N GLU A 46 14.00 26.09 -14.74
CA GLU A 46 14.54 24.73 -14.77
C GLU A 46 14.37 24.03 -13.43
N TYR A 47 13.89 22.80 -13.48
CA TYR A 47 13.68 21.93 -12.32
C TYR A 47 14.51 20.65 -12.48
N PRO A 48 15.54 20.46 -11.63
CA PRO A 48 16.27 19.19 -11.60
C PRO A 48 15.41 18.11 -10.96
N LEU A 49 15.37 16.94 -11.57
CA LEU A 49 14.67 15.77 -11.08
C LEU A 49 15.66 14.75 -10.57
N THR A 50 15.45 14.27 -9.34
CA THR A 50 16.19 13.18 -8.71
C THR A 50 15.30 11.95 -8.55
N MET A 51 15.87 10.82 -8.11
CA MET A 51 15.10 9.62 -7.82
C MET A 51 14.33 9.73 -6.50
N VAL A 52 14.65 10.71 -5.64
CA VAL A 52 14.02 10.89 -4.33
C VAL A 52 12.75 11.70 -4.47
N GLN A 53 11.66 11.19 -3.89
CA GLN A 53 10.38 11.90 -3.81
C GLN A 53 9.88 11.93 -2.37
N LYS A 54 9.36 13.08 -1.95
CA LYS A 54 8.70 13.23 -0.64
C LYS A 54 7.20 13.08 -0.82
N TRP A 55 6.64 11.99 -0.31
CA TRP A 55 5.21 11.70 -0.38
C TRP A 55 4.53 11.95 0.96
N PRO A 56 3.30 12.50 0.95
CA PRO A 56 2.51 12.63 2.17
C PRO A 56 2.04 11.25 2.64
N VAL A 57 2.07 10.99 3.93
CA VAL A 57 1.67 9.71 4.50
C VAL A 57 0.16 9.67 4.72
N LYS A 58 -0.42 10.68 5.39
CA LYS A 58 -1.85 10.72 5.72
C LYS A 58 -2.76 11.22 4.60
N MET A 59 -2.23 11.93 3.62
CA MET A 59 -3.01 12.49 2.53
C MET A 59 -2.94 11.59 1.29
N ALA A 60 -4.08 11.38 0.63
CA ALA A 60 -4.13 10.64 -0.62
C ALA A 60 -3.48 11.44 -1.76
N VAL A 61 -2.59 10.80 -2.51
CA VAL A 61 -1.98 11.40 -3.71
C VAL A 61 -2.84 11.06 -4.93
N ARG A 62 -3.42 12.09 -5.54
CA ARG A 62 -4.30 11.97 -6.72
C ARG A 62 -3.55 12.29 -8.01
N SER A 63 -2.55 11.48 -8.34
CA SER A 63 -1.72 11.65 -9.55
C SER A 63 -2.25 10.93 -10.80
N TYR A 64 -3.49 10.45 -10.77
CA TYR A 64 -4.13 9.71 -11.86
C TYR A 64 -5.10 10.57 -12.65
N LYS A 65 -5.43 10.13 -13.87
CA LYS A 65 -6.39 10.81 -14.75
C LYS A 65 -7.83 10.55 -14.29
N GLU A 66 -8.15 9.29 -14.00
CA GLU A 66 -9.50 8.83 -13.67
C GLU A 66 -9.43 7.62 -12.75
N LYS A 67 -10.45 7.49 -11.89
CA LYS A 67 -10.65 6.35 -11.01
C LYS A 67 -12.04 5.75 -11.28
N PRO A 68 -12.16 4.81 -12.22
CA PRO A 68 -13.43 4.14 -12.52
C PRO A 68 -13.82 3.20 -11.38
N ARG A 69 -15.05 2.70 -11.42
CA ARG A 69 -15.46 1.60 -10.56
C ARG A 69 -14.68 0.35 -10.92
N PRO A 70 -14.20 -0.43 -9.93
CA PRO A 70 -13.54 -1.71 -10.18
C PRO A 70 -14.49 -2.65 -10.96
N PHE A 71 -13.99 -3.28 -12.00
CA PHE A 71 -14.78 -4.17 -12.88
C PHE A 71 -14.07 -5.49 -13.19
N LYS A 72 -12.75 -5.52 -13.00
CA LYS A 72 -11.94 -6.71 -13.26
C LYS A 72 -11.76 -7.50 -11.98
N LEU A 73 -11.91 -8.82 -12.05
CA LEU A 73 -11.69 -9.71 -10.91
C LEU A 73 -10.19 -9.85 -10.61
N LEU A 74 -9.87 -9.92 -9.33
CA LEU A 74 -8.55 -10.30 -8.83
C LEU A 74 -8.59 -11.80 -8.55
N GLU A 75 -7.75 -12.57 -9.20
CA GLU A 75 -7.57 -13.98 -8.87
C GLU A 75 -6.74 -14.08 -7.59
N THR A 76 -7.37 -14.55 -6.51
CA THR A 76 -6.72 -14.72 -5.22
C THR A 76 -6.03 -16.09 -5.08
N GLY A 77 -6.36 -17.05 -5.95
CA GLY A 77 -5.91 -18.43 -5.90
C GLY A 77 -6.61 -19.27 -4.84
N VAL A 78 -7.56 -18.69 -4.10
CA VAL A 78 -8.37 -19.39 -3.11
C VAL A 78 -9.77 -19.61 -3.69
N ARG A 79 -10.10 -20.84 -4.07
CA ARG A 79 -11.33 -21.18 -4.79
C ARG A 79 -12.61 -20.65 -4.14
N CYS A 80 -12.74 -20.77 -2.82
CA CYS A 80 -13.94 -20.31 -2.13
C CYS A 80 -14.09 -18.78 -2.17
N ILE A 81 -13.00 -18.02 -2.20
CA ILE A 81 -13.05 -16.56 -2.37
C ILE A 81 -13.40 -16.24 -3.82
N ASP A 82 -12.67 -16.80 -4.77
CA ASP A 82 -12.81 -16.45 -6.19
C ASP A 82 -14.20 -16.82 -6.75
N THR A 83 -14.86 -17.83 -6.17
CA THR A 83 -16.20 -18.28 -6.62
C THR A 83 -17.36 -17.71 -5.81
N LEU A 84 -17.24 -17.58 -4.49
CA LEU A 84 -18.36 -17.19 -3.63
C LEU A 84 -18.30 -15.73 -3.17
N ASN A 85 -17.09 -15.18 -3.01
CA ASN A 85 -16.87 -13.79 -2.57
C ASN A 85 -15.77 -13.12 -3.39
N PRO A 86 -15.94 -13.00 -4.70
CA PRO A 86 -14.88 -12.50 -5.59
C PRO A 86 -14.46 -11.08 -5.22
N ILE A 87 -13.17 -10.83 -5.22
CA ILE A 87 -12.57 -9.53 -4.99
C ILE A 87 -12.22 -8.93 -6.35
N THR A 88 -12.48 -7.65 -6.53
CA THR A 88 -12.12 -6.95 -7.76
C THR A 88 -10.73 -6.33 -7.66
N GLU A 89 -10.03 -6.26 -8.77
CA GLU A 89 -8.76 -5.52 -8.89
C GLU A 89 -9.03 -4.04 -8.58
N GLY A 90 -8.39 -3.51 -7.55
CA GLY A 90 -8.68 -2.18 -7.03
C GLY A 90 -9.88 -2.12 -6.08
N GLY A 91 -10.44 -3.25 -5.69
CA GLY A 91 -11.49 -3.34 -4.69
C GLY A 91 -10.97 -3.32 -3.26
N THR A 92 -11.89 -3.33 -2.32
CA THR A 92 -11.61 -3.43 -0.89
C THR A 92 -12.35 -4.62 -0.30
N GLY A 93 -11.67 -5.34 0.57
CA GLY A 93 -12.24 -6.48 1.29
C GLY A 93 -11.81 -6.50 2.75
N PHE A 94 -12.49 -7.30 3.55
CA PHE A 94 -12.09 -7.55 4.92
C PHE A 94 -12.33 -9.02 5.30
N ILE A 95 -11.49 -9.52 6.21
CA ILE A 95 -11.57 -10.87 6.74
C ILE A 95 -11.97 -10.75 8.22
N PRO A 96 -13.26 -10.91 8.56
CA PRO A 96 -13.70 -10.84 9.94
C PRO A 96 -13.47 -12.15 10.67
N GLY A 97 -13.23 -12.09 11.96
CA GLY A 97 -13.22 -13.27 12.81
C GLY A 97 -12.50 -13.05 14.14
N PRO A 98 -12.86 -13.79 15.19
CA PRO A 98 -12.17 -13.76 16.47
C PRO A 98 -10.73 -14.29 16.35
N PHE A 99 -9.98 -14.18 17.44
CA PHE A 99 -8.64 -14.72 17.53
C PHE A 99 -8.63 -16.24 17.27
N GLY A 100 -7.63 -16.72 16.53
CA GLY A 100 -7.47 -18.16 16.26
C GLY A 100 -8.32 -18.71 15.11
N THR A 101 -9.11 -17.90 14.40
CA THR A 101 -9.95 -18.34 13.26
C THR A 101 -9.20 -18.46 11.93
N GLY A 102 -7.89 -18.24 11.93
CA GLY A 102 -7.07 -18.37 10.72
C GLY A 102 -7.06 -17.16 9.81
N LYS A 103 -7.40 -15.94 10.29
CA LYS A 103 -7.37 -14.71 9.49
C LYS A 103 -6.01 -14.47 8.84
N THR A 104 -4.94 -14.52 9.63
CA THR A 104 -3.56 -14.33 9.18
C THR A 104 -3.15 -15.43 8.19
N VAL A 105 -3.52 -16.68 8.45
CA VAL A 105 -3.26 -17.81 7.53
C VAL A 105 -3.92 -17.58 6.17
N LEU A 106 -5.17 -17.11 6.17
CA LEU A 106 -5.88 -16.81 4.91
C LEU A 106 -5.23 -15.63 4.17
N GLN A 107 -4.82 -14.58 4.88
CA GLN A 107 -4.06 -13.48 4.27
C GLN A 107 -2.76 -13.96 3.65
N HIS A 108 -1.99 -14.78 4.35
CA HIS A 108 -0.75 -15.35 3.82
C HIS A 108 -1.02 -16.21 2.58
N ALA A 109 -2.09 -17.03 2.57
CA ALA A 109 -2.48 -17.82 1.40
C ALA A 109 -2.80 -16.94 0.19
N ILE A 110 -3.54 -15.85 0.40
CA ILE A 110 -3.86 -14.89 -0.67
C ILE A 110 -2.57 -14.20 -1.15
N SER A 111 -1.70 -13.74 -0.24
CA SER A 111 -0.45 -13.06 -0.61
C SER A 111 0.48 -13.91 -1.46
N LYS A 112 0.50 -15.22 -1.19
CA LYS A 112 1.32 -16.19 -1.94
C LYS A 112 0.80 -16.44 -3.37
N GLN A 113 -0.51 -16.42 -3.57
CA GLN A 113 -1.15 -16.90 -4.80
C GLN A 113 -1.78 -15.80 -5.66
N ALA A 114 -2.10 -14.64 -5.07
CA ALA A 114 -2.82 -13.58 -5.77
C ALA A 114 -2.08 -13.02 -6.99
N GLU A 115 -2.87 -12.68 -8.02
CA GLU A 115 -2.37 -12.02 -9.23
C GLU A 115 -2.06 -10.54 -8.94
N ALA A 116 -0.93 -10.29 -8.28
CA ALA A 116 -0.42 -8.95 -8.00
C ALA A 116 1.06 -8.84 -8.38
N ASP A 117 1.47 -7.66 -8.85
CA ASP A 117 2.88 -7.39 -9.14
C ASP A 117 3.67 -7.16 -7.84
N ILE A 118 3.04 -6.48 -6.89
CA ILE A 118 3.62 -6.19 -5.57
C ILE A 118 2.60 -6.52 -4.48
N VAL A 119 3.10 -7.13 -3.42
CA VAL A 119 2.36 -7.40 -2.19
C VAL A 119 2.94 -6.54 -1.07
N ILE A 120 2.10 -5.82 -0.35
CA ILE A 120 2.50 -5.07 0.83
C ILE A 120 1.75 -5.64 2.03
N ILE A 121 2.49 -6.08 3.04
CA ILE A 121 1.94 -6.60 4.29
C ILE A 121 2.21 -5.56 5.38
N ALA A 122 1.15 -4.98 5.91
CA ALA A 122 1.20 -4.07 7.03
C ALA A 122 0.77 -4.81 8.31
N ALA A 123 1.75 -5.26 9.09
CA ALA A 123 1.50 -5.77 10.43
C ALA A 123 1.29 -4.57 11.38
N CYS A 124 0.08 -4.41 11.88
CA CYS A 124 -0.29 -3.28 12.74
C CYS A 124 -0.52 -3.73 14.17
N GLY A 125 0.49 -3.57 15.02
CA GLY A 125 0.43 -3.96 16.44
C GLY A 125 0.36 -5.48 16.66
N GLU A 126 0.88 -6.27 15.72
CA GLU A 126 0.88 -7.72 15.82
C GLU A 126 1.88 -8.23 16.86
N ARG A 127 1.74 -9.49 17.26
CA ARG A 127 2.68 -10.13 18.17
C ARG A 127 4.02 -10.32 17.47
N ALA A 128 5.11 -10.13 18.20
CA ALA A 128 6.45 -10.31 17.65
C ALA A 128 6.65 -11.69 17.00
N ASN A 129 6.08 -12.74 17.57
CA ASN A 129 6.19 -14.10 17.04
C ASN A 129 5.54 -14.25 15.65
N GLU A 130 4.37 -13.66 15.44
CA GLU A 130 3.66 -13.70 14.15
C GLU A 130 4.43 -12.91 13.07
N VAL A 131 5.04 -11.79 13.46
CA VAL A 131 5.89 -11.01 12.56
C VAL A 131 7.16 -11.77 12.19
N VAL A 132 7.80 -12.43 13.15
CA VAL A 132 9.00 -13.25 12.92
C VAL A 132 8.69 -14.42 11.97
N GLU A 133 7.52 -15.07 12.13
CA GLU A 133 7.08 -16.16 11.25
C GLU A 133 7.01 -15.69 9.79
N VAL A 134 6.44 -14.52 9.53
CA VAL A 134 6.40 -13.93 8.17
C VAL A 134 7.82 -13.68 7.64
N PHE A 135 8.72 -13.13 8.46
CA PHE A 135 10.10 -12.86 8.06
C PHE A 135 10.92 -14.12 7.78
N THR A 136 10.58 -15.24 8.42
CA THR A 136 11.28 -16.52 8.21
C THR A 136 10.70 -17.32 7.06
N GLU A 137 9.38 -17.33 6.90
CA GLU A 137 8.71 -18.14 5.87
C GLU A 137 8.79 -17.50 4.46
N PHE A 138 8.54 -16.20 4.34
CA PHE A 138 8.42 -15.56 3.03
C PHE A 138 9.69 -15.61 2.17
N PRO A 139 10.92 -15.51 2.71
CA PRO A 139 12.13 -15.67 1.93
C PRO A 139 12.34 -17.08 1.37
N GLU A 140 11.76 -18.10 2.00
CA GLU A 140 11.91 -19.50 1.56
C GLU A 140 10.86 -19.90 0.52
N LEU A 141 9.74 -19.18 0.45
CA LEU A 141 8.65 -19.49 -0.46
C LEU A 141 8.95 -19.03 -1.89
N ASP A 142 8.61 -19.90 -2.82
CA ASP A 142 8.66 -19.57 -4.24
C ASP A 142 7.30 -19.02 -4.70
N ASP A 143 7.35 -17.99 -5.55
CA ASP A 143 6.15 -17.45 -6.21
C ASP A 143 5.69 -18.46 -7.27
N PRO A 144 4.50 -19.06 -7.16
CA PRO A 144 4.02 -20.06 -8.11
C PRO A 144 3.84 -19.54 -9.53
N ARG A 145 3.83 -18.21 -9.72
CA ARG A 145 3.64 -17.56 -11.01
C ARG A 145 4.96 -17.30 -11.75
N THR A 146 5.99 -16.92 -11.02
CA THR A 146 7.27 -16.50 -11.60
C THR A 146 8.40 -17.50 -11.35
N GLY A 147 8.25 -18.40 -10.39
CA GLY A 147 9.30 -19.31 -9.92
C GLY A 147 10.43 -18.60 -9.15
N ARG A 148 10.29 -17.29 -8.88
CA ARG A 148 11.23 -16.50 -8.08
C ARG A 148 10.82 -16.51 -6.62
N LYS A 149 11.67 -16.00 -5.74
CA LYS A 149 11.33 -15.89 -4.31
C LYS A 149 10.19 -14.88 -4.10
N LEU A 150 9.22 -15.25 -3.28
CA LEU A 150 8.06 -14.41 -2.95
C LEU A 150 8.47 -13.07 -2.34
N ILE A 151 9.55 -13.06 -1.56
CA ILE A 151 10.08 -11.85 -0.91
C ILE A 151 10.52 -10.78 -1.93
N GLU A 152 10.87 -11.15 -3.16
CA GLU A 152 11.29 -10.18 -4.18
C GLU A 152 10.18 -9.22 -4.58
N ARG A 153 8.91 -9.65 -4.48
CA ARG A 153 7.73 -8.82 -4.75
C ARG A 153 6.97 -8.38 -3.49
N THR A 154 7.48 -8.73 -2.30
CA THR A 154 6.78 -8.47 -1.03
C THR A 154 7.50 -7.42 -0.21
N THR A 155 6.75 -6.43 0.25
CA THR A 155 7.23 -5.43 1.22
C THR A 155 6.49 -5.63 2.53
N ILE A 156 7.22 -5.78 3.63
CA ILE A 156 6.65 -5.98 4.95
C ILE A 156 6.92 -4.73 5.80
N ILE A 157 5.84 -4.12 6.30
CA ILE A 157 5.90 -3.03 7.27
C ILE A 157 5.50 -3.61 8.61
N ALA A 158 6.49 -3.90 9.44
CA ALA A 158 6.30 -4.54 10.72
C ALA A 158 6.16 -3.52 11.85
N ASN A 159 4.99 -3.51 12.48
CA ASN A 159 4.75 -2.80 13.72
C ASN A 159 4.24 -3.79 14.76
N THR A 160 5.01 -4.00 15.81
CA THR A 160 4.68 -4.93 16.88
C THR A 160 3.91 -4.23 18.02
N SER A 161 3.24 -5.02 18.86
CA SER A 161 2.38 -4.52 19.93
C SER A 161 3.10 -3.70 21.01
N ASN A 162 4.41 -3.84 21.14
CA ASN A 162 5.26 -3.09 22.07
C ASN A 162 5.77 -1.74 21.53
N MET A 163 5.52 -1.44 20.26
CA MET A 163 5.91 -0.15 19.67
C MET A 163 4.94 0.98 20.08
N PRO A 164 5.40 2.25 20.02
CA PRO A 164 4.57 3.40 20.35
C PRO A 164 3.26 3.47 19.56
N VAL A 165 2.20 3.97 20.19
CA VAL A 165 0.85 4.08 19.57
C VAL A 165 0.88 4.90 18.27
N ALA A 166 1.61 6.01 18.26
CA ALA A 166 1.76 6.85 17.07
C ALA A 166 2.42 6.10 15.89
N ALA A 167 3.38 5.22 16.17
CA ALA A 167 3.99 4.37 15.15
C ALA A 167 2.99 3.33 14.61
N ARG A 168 2.12 2.80 15.48
CA ARG A 168 1.05 1.87 15.10
C ARG A 168 0.03 2.54 14.18
N GLU A 169 -0.38 3.76 14.49
CA GLU A 169 -1.25 4.54 13.61
C GLU A 169 -0.56 4.83 12.26
N ALA A 170 0.67 5.29 12.29
CA ALA A 170 1.40 5.69 11.09
C ALA A 170 1.73 4.53 10.15
N SER A 171 1.93 3.31 10.66
CA SER A 171 2.34 2.14 9.88
C SER A 171 1.37 1.81 8.74
N VAL A 172 0.06 1.86 9.01
CA VAL A 172 -1.00 1.56 8.03
C VAL A 172 -1.03 2.63 6.93
N TYR A 173 -0.89 3.89 7.30
CA TYR A 173 -0.81 4.99 6.33
C TYR A 173 0.46 4.93 5.49
N THR A 174 1.59 4.56 6.08
CA THR A 174 2.86 4.37 5.36
C THR A 174 2.73 3.26 4.32
N ALA A 175 2.10 2.16 4.68
CA ALA A 175 1.83 1.06 3.76
C ALA A 175 0.96 1.51 2.58
N MET A 176 -0.09 2.28 2.85
CA MET A 176 -0.96 2.82 1.79
C MET A 176 -0.23 3.81 0.89
N SER A 177 0.63 4.67 1.44
CA SER A 177 1.40 5.62 0.64
C SER A 177 2.40 4.92 -0.27
N LEU A 178 3.04 3.85 0.22
CA LEU A 178 3.90 3.01 -0.59
C LEU A 178 3.11 2.30 -1.70
N ALA A 179 1.90 1.82 -1.39
CA ALA A 179 1.00 1.23 -2.39
C ALA A 179 0.60 2.26 -3.47
N GLU A 180 0.31 3.50 -3.09
CA GLU A 180 0.02 4.58 -4.03
C GLU A 180 1.21 4.92 -4.93
N TYR A 181 2.42 4.88 -4.38
CA TYR A 181 3.66 5.07 -5.15
C TYR A 181 3.80 4.00 -6.24
N TYR A 182 3.66 2.73 -5.90
CA TYR A 182 3.72 1.63 -6.88
C TYR A 182 2.56 1.66 -7.88
N ARG A 183 1.35 1.98 -7.43
CA ARG A 183 0.20 2.18 -8.33
C ARG A 183 0.47 3.26 -9.38
N SER A 184 1.12 4.35 -8.99
CA SER A 184 1.49 5.44 -9.89
C SER A 184 2.51 5.03 -10.96
N MET A 185 3.26 3.95 -10.73
CA MET A 185 4.11 3.32 -11.75
C MET A 185 3.33 2.44 -12.74
N GLY A 186 2.05 2.18 -12.50
CA GLY A 186 1.20 1.29 -13.29
C GLY A 186 1.28 -0.17 -12.87
N LEU A 187 1.57 -0.45 -11.60
CA LEU A 187 1.64 -1.79 -11.03
C LEU A 187 0.33 -2.15 -10.33
N LYS A 188 0.05 -3.44 -10.27
CA LYS A 188 -1.03 -4.03 -9.48
C LYS A 188 -0.50 -4.30 -8.08
N VAL A 189 -1.03 -3.59 -7.10
CA VAL A 189 -0.62 -3.70 -5.70
C VAL A 189 -1.70 -4.37 -4.88
N LEU A 190 -1.32 -5.41 -4.13
CA LEU A 190 -2.15 -6.02 -3.10
C LEU A 190 -1.65 -5.53 -1.74
N LEU A 191 -2.45 -4.75 -1.04
CA LEU A 191 -2.17 -4.26 0.30
C LEU A 191 -2.98 -5.05 1.31
N MET A 192 -2.30 -5.67 2.25
CA MET A 192 -2.90 -6.42 3.34
C MET A 192 -2.55 -5.78 4.67
N ALA A 193 -3.54 -5.60 5.54
CA ALA A 193 -3.34 -5.06 6.89
C ALA A 193 -3.80 -6.06 7.94
N ASP A 194 -2.90 -6.45 8.84
CA ASP A 194 -3.16 -7.31 9.98
C ASP A 194 -2.71 -6.62 11.28
N SER A 195 -3.62 -6.20 12.18
CA SER A 195 -5.07 -6.14 12.00
C SER A 195 -5.53 -4.68 12.02
N THR A 196 -6.53 -4.35 11.23
CA THR A 196 -7.11 -3.00 11.22
C THR A 196 -7.82 -2.67 12.54
N SER A 197 -8.25 -3.66 13.31
CA SER A 197 -8.80 -3.46 14.66
C SER A 197 -7.78 -2.85 15.61
N ARG A 198 -6.51 -3.25 15.54
CA ARG A 198 -5.44 -2.67 16.36
C ARG A 198 -5.08 -1.26 15.91
N TRP A 199 -5.24 -0.96 14.64
CA TRP A 199 -5.16 0.42 14.16
C TRP A 199 -6.28 1.29 14.74
N ALA A 200 -7.53 0.80 14.76
CA ALA A 200 -8.64 1.49 15.40
C ALA A 200 -8.40 1.70 16.90
N GLN A 201 -7.84 0.70 17.60
CA GLN A 201 -7.43 0.86 19.00
C GLN A 201 -6.37 1.95 19.18
N ALA A 202 -5.40 2.05 18.27
CA ALA A 202 -4.41 3.13 18.31
C ALA A 202 -5.06 4.50 18.15
N LEU A 203 -6.03 4.64 17.24
CA LEU A 203 -6.80 5.88 17.09
C LEU A 203 -7.56 6.23 18.38
N ARG A 204 -8.19 5.24 19.03
CA ARG A 204 -8.84 5.44 20.33
C ARG A 204 -7.88 5.92 21.42
N GLU A 205 -6.71 5.28 21.53
CA GLU A 205 -5.71 5.67 22.52
C GLU A 205 -5.18 7.09 22.27
N MET A 206 -5.00 7.50 21.01
CA MET A 206 -4.55 8.84 20.68
C MET A 206 -5.61 9.89 20.97
N SER A 207 -6.85 9.68 20.55
CA SER A 207 -7.98 10.59 20.82
C SER A 207 -8.18 10.79 22.30
N ASN A 208 -8.12 9.72 23.12
CA ASN A 208 -8.21 9.81 24.56
C ASN A 208 -7.07 10.62 25.20
N ARG A 209 -5.84 10.50 24.68
CA ARG A 209 -4.70 11.30 25.15
C ARG A 209 -4.78 12.77 24.75
N MET A 210 -5.49 13.06 23.66
CA MET A 210 -5.74 14.43 23.19
C MET A 210 -6.97 15.06 23.84
N GLU A 211 -7.62 14.33 24.77
CA GLU A 211 -8.83 14.77 25.49
C GLU A 211 -9.98 15.14 24.56
N GLU A 212 -10.06 14.48 23.39
CA GLU A 212 -11.18 14.64 22.46
C GLU A 212 -12.46 14.02 23.05
N LEU A 213 -13.61 14.57 22.65
CA LEU A 213 -14.90 14.03 23.07
C LEU A 213 -15.06 12.59 22.58
N PRO A 214 -15.25 11.62 23.47
CA PRO A 214 -15.35 10.22 23.08
C PRO A 214 -16.70 9.93 22.41
N GLY A 215 -16.64 9.14 21.33
CA GLY A 215 -17.81 8.52 20.73
C GLY A 215 -18.17 7.19 21.43
N GLN A 216 -18.87 6.32 20.71
CA GLN A 216 -19.24 4.99 21.21
C GLN A 216 -17.97 4.18 21.55
N ASP A 217 -18.01 3.46 22.67
CA ASP A 217 -16.89 2.63 23.17
C ASP A 217 -15.55 3.38 23.29
N ALA A 218 -15.60 4.68 23.56
CA ALA A 218 -14.45 5.58 23.66
C ALA A 218 -13.60 5.69 22.37
N PHE A 219 -14.14 5.34 21.22
CA PHE A 219 -13.52 5.63 19.94
C PHE A 219 -13.72 7.08 19.52
N PRO A 220 -12.88 7.64 18.62
CA PRO A 220 -13.13 8.94 18.03
C PRO A 220 -14.50 9.01 17.38
N MET A 221 -15.19 10.15 17.51
CA MET A 221 -16.53 10.33 16.91
C MET A 221 -16.53 10.20 15.38
N ASP A 222 -15.42 10.50 14.75
CA ASP A 222 -15.21 10.47 13.30
C ASP A 222 -14.54 9.18 12.81
N LEU A 223 -14.43 8.12 13.65
CA LEU A 223 -13.78 6.85 13.29
C LEU A 223 -14.29 6.28 11.96
N SER A 224 -15.60 6.31 11.75
CA SER A 224 -16.20 5.81 10.49
C SER A 224 -15.73 6.60 9.28
N ALA A 225 -15.59 7.92 9.40
CA ALA A 225 -15.09 8.79 8.35
C ALA A 225 -13.59 8.55 8.09
N ILE A 226 -12.79 8.37 9.14
CA ILE A 226 -11.35 8.04 9.02
C ILE A 226 -11.18 6.73 8.26
N ILE A 227 -11.91 5.70 8.65
CA ILE A 227 -11.86 4.37 8.00
C ILE A 227 -12.31 4.49 6.54
N ALA A 228 -13.46 5.13 6.27
CA ALA A 228 -13.96 5.30 4.90
C ALA A 228 -12.96 6.07 4.02
N ASN A 229 -12.38 7.15 4.52
CA ASN A 229 -11.36 7.91 3.81
C ASN A 229 -10.11 7.09 3.51
N PHE A 230 -9.67 6.26 4.47
CA PHE A 230 -8.53 5.37 4.27
C PHE A 230 -8.82 4.32 3.18
N TYR A 231 -9.94 3.61 3.27
CA TYR A 231 -10.33 2.61 2.26
C TYR A 231 -10.56 3.24 0.89
N SER A 232 -11.02 4.49 0.84
CA SER A 232 -11.21 5.22 -0.42
C SER A 232 -9.91 5.49 -1.20
N ARG A 233 -8.75 5.35 -0.57
CA ARG A 233 -7.43 5.47 -1.24
C ARG A 233 -7.13 4.27 -2.15
N ALA A 234 -7.65 3.09 -1.83
CA ALA A 234 -7.60 1.93 -2.71
C ALA A 234 -8.41 2.19 -3.99
N GLY A 235 -8.08 1.52 -5.07
CA GLY A 235 -8.85 1.62 -6.30
C GLY A 235 -8.06 1.29 -7.55
N TYR A 236 -8.80 1.04 -8.61
CA TYR A 236 -8.30 0.93 -9.97
C TYR A 236 -8.23 2.33 -10.60
N VAL A 237 -7.14 2.66 -11.27
CA VAL A 237 -6.93 4.00 -11.84
C VAL A 237 -6.37 3.94 -13.25
N TYR A 238 -6.78 4.92 -14.07
CA TYR A 238 -6.11 5.23 -15.32
C TYR A 238 -5.10 6.34 -15.09
N LEU A 239 -3.85 6.07 -15.41
CA LEU A 239 -2.75 7.01 -15.26
C LEU A 239 -2.73 8.02 -16.42
N LYS A 240 -2.08 9.17 -16.21
CA LYS A 240 -1.93 10.22 -17.24
C LYS A 240 -1.18 9.73 -18.50
N ASN A 241 -0.36 8.69 -18.36
CA ASN A 241 0.41 8.08 -19.47
C ASN A 241 -0.35 6.97 -20.22
N GLY A 242 -1.65 6.79 -19.97
CA GLY A 242 -2.49 5.76 -20.60
C GLY A 242 -2.35 4.35 -20.02
N LYS A 243 -1.48 4.14 -19.04
CA LYS A 243 -1.37 2.87 -18.31
C LYS A 243 -2.40 2.79 -17.19
N THR A 244 -2.59 1.59 -16.67
CA THR A 244 -3.47 1.31 -15.54
C THR A 244 -2.64 0.91 -14.32
N GLY A 245 -3.15 1.20 -13.14
CA GLY A 245 -2.59 0.74 -11.89
C GLY A 245 -3.71 0.48 -10.88
N SER A 246 -3.48 -0.38 -9.92
CA SER A 246 -4.51 -0.72 -8.94
C SER A 246 -3.93 -0.94 -7.55
N ILE A 247 -4.73 -0.63 -6.53
CA ILE A 247 -4.50 -1.03 -5.15
C ILE A 247 -5.72 -1.80 -4.69
N THR A 248 -5.56 -3.08 -4.46
CA THR A 248 -6.56 -3.90 -3.78
C THR A 248 -6.20 -3.97 -2.31
N PHE A 249 -7.13 -3.61 -1.43
CA PHE A 249 -6.91 -3.60 0.01
C PHE A 249 -7.72 -4.70 0.70
N ILE A 250 -7.05 -5.50 1.53
CA ILE A 250 -7.69 -6.53 2.36
C ILE A 250 -7.23 -6.33 3.81
N GLY A 251 -8.17 -6.01 4.69
CA GLY A 251 -7.92 -5.86 6.12
C GLY A 251 -8.47 -7.01 6.94
N THR A 252 -7.76 -7.45 7.98
CA THR A 252 -8.37 -8.32 9.00
C THR A 252 -9.08 -7.49 10.05
N VAL A 253 -10.22 -7.98 10.51
CA VAL A 253 -11.03 -7.33 11.54
C VAL A 253 -11.35 -8.34 12.63
N SER A 254 -10.99 -8.02 13.85
CA SER A 254 -11.41 -8.78 15.03
C SER A 254 -12.65 -8.15 15.64
N PRO A 255 -13.62 -8.92 16.12
CA PRO A 255 -14.71 -8.36 16.93
C PRO A 255 -14.12 -7.70 18.18
N ALA A 256 -14.77 -6.64 18.65
CA ALA A 256 -14.37 -5.90 19.85
C ALA A 256 -14.66 -6.72 21.11
#